data_42866e66dad6fe639deac426bef74335
#
_entry.id   42866e66dad6fe639deac426bef74335
#
_cell.length_a   1.000
_cell.length_b   1.000
_cell.length_c   1.000
_cell.angle_alpha   90.00
_cell.angle_beta   90.00
_cell.angle_gamma   90.00
#
_symmetry.space_group_name_H-M   'P 1'
#
loop_
_entity.id
_entity.type
_entity.pdbx_description
1 polymer ?
#
loop_
_entity_poly.entity_id
_entity_poly.type
_entity_poly.pdbx_seq_one_letter_code
_entity_poly.pdbx_strand_id
1 'polypeptide(L)'
;MTKTPPPAADSAPLRRFIAAVMGSLLLAFATPALAQTVNTVNYDLSTTSVMRINLPVSQAVTVIISGPVGKVVAADPAVADAQPITDRSIYIAGKTFGTTTVNLYSDTGAPIGLLAVEVGADTADMQKSIRIGVPTSNVKVHSVNGRVQLSGTVGDATSMQKVLDIVAQYGSPAVVNTITLTGGQQVNLEVRILEAQRDAGRDLGIQWSGNVGPVTTKVSGGPSNPAGDAASFSSFITSVISGGGISLNATINALESKGVVRTLADPNLTTLSGVNASFLAGGQVPIRTNDSNGTATLTYKDFGVRLVFTPVVLDGDRIQIHLTPEVSGMNGFTSTGDPVFSTRNLDATVELRDGQSFSVAGLLQNDTQLTQNQLPWLGDIPILGSLFKSSSFQKHETELVVIVTPRLVQPSAPGQTVATPLDSTQPANDVEFFALGQLEVTPKILQTLQSGAGVSGPHGYMIDLGDGSVQ
;
A
#
# COMPACT_ATOMS: atom_id res chain seq x y z
N MET A 1 5.60 -3.61 69.89
CA MET A 1 5.85 -2.40 69.09
C MET A 1 4.50 -1.88 68.63
N THR A 2 3.97 -0.94 69.36
CA THR A 2 2.63 -0.39 69.34
C THR A 2 2.61 0.79 68.32
N LYS A 3 1.74 0.71 67.36
CA LYS A 3 1.55 1.76 66.35
C LYS A 3 0.35 2.63 66.78
N THR A 4 0.63 3.88 67.14
CA THR A 4 -0.35 4.91 67.49
C THR A 4 -1.13 5.41 66.28
N PRO A 5 -2.45 5.72 66.37
CA PRO A 5 -3.24 6.33 65.30
C PRO A 5 -3.08 7.87 65.29
N PRO A 6 -3.25 8.53 64.13
CA PRO A 6 -3.20 9.99 64.04
C PRO A 6 -4.53 10.64 64.48
N PRO A 7 -4.51 11.95 64.80
CA PRO A 7 -5.65 12.63 65.48
C PRO A 7 -6.72 13.03 64.41
N ALA A 8 -7.95 13.12 64.87
CA ALA A 8 -9.16 13.50 64.16
C ALA A 8 -9.09 14.98 63.69
N ALA A 9 -9.34 15.24 62.40
CA ALA A 9 -9.46 16.58 61.83
C ALA A 9 -10.89 17.11 61.99
N ASP A 10 -10.97 18.31 62.52
CA ASP A 10 -12.14 19.10 62.87
C ASP A 10 -12.97 19.49 61.65
N SER A 11 -14.26 19.15 61.58
CA SER A 11 -15.14 19.26 60.38
C SER A 11 -16.01 20.54 60.39
N ALA A 12 -15.56 21.64 60.95
CA ALA A 12 -16.37 22.85 61.08
C ALA A 12 -16.46 23.83 59.90
N PRO A 13 -15.58 23.87 58.86
CA PRO A 13 -15.76 24.81 57.76
C PRO A 13 -16.64 24.30 56.59
N LEU A 14 -16.95 23.01 56.50
CA LEU A 14 -17.66 22.43 55.36
C LEU A 14 -19.17 22.74 55.32
N ARG A 15 -19.78 22.98 56.47
CA ARG A 15 -21.24 23.32 56.58
C ARG A 15 -21.59 24.72 56.13
N ARG A 16 -20.67 25.67 56.14
CA ARG A 16 -20.91 27.05 55.68
C ARG A 16 -20.73 27.21 54.17
N PHE A 17 -19.97 26.34 53.52
CA PHE A 17 -19.80 26.35 52.08
C PHE A 17 -20.97 25.72 51.31
N ILE A 18 -21.64 24.72 51.87
CA ILE A 18 -22.79 24.06 51.22
C ILE A 18 -24.03 24.94 51.25
N ALA A 19 -24.22 25.81 52.24
CA ALA A 19 -25.35 26.75 52.29
C ALA A 19 -25.22 27.92 51.30
N ALA A 20 -24.00 28.34 50.94
CA ALA A 20 -23.76 29.41 49.98
C ALA A 20 -23.88 28.92 48.55
N VAL A 21 -23.58 27.66 48.24
CA VAL A 21 -23.67 27.06 46.89
C VAL A 21 -25.11 26.67 46.54
N MET A 22 -25.95 26.27 47.52
CA MET A 22 -27.37 26.00 47.26
C MET A 22 -28.22 27.26 47.04
N GLY A 23 -27.82 28.44 47.53
CA GLY A 23 -28.52 29.72 47.31
C GLY A 23 -28.26 30.32 45.92
N SER A 24 -27.11 30.01 45.33
CA SER A 24 -26.75 30.50 43.97
C SER A 24 -27.21 29.60 42.83
N LEU A 25 -27.64 28.37 43.11
CA LEU A 25 -28.07 27.39 42.08
C LEU A 25 -29.58 27.53 41.73
N LEU A 26 -30.37 28.30 42.48
CA LEU A 26 -31.81 28.50 42.23
C LEU A 26 -32.14 29.71 41.32
N LEU A 27 -31.15 30.54 40.97
CA LEU A 27 -31.34 31.68 40.05
C LEU A 27 -30.86 31.46 38.61
N ALA A 28 -30.36 30.27 38.28
CA ALA A 28 -29.80 30.00 36.93
C ALA A 28 -30.72 29.18 35.98
N PHE A 29 -31.97 28.89 36.38
CA PHE A 29 -32.95 28.27 35.47
C PHE A 29 -34.00 29.26 34.94
N ALA A 30 -33.57 30.47 34.56
CA ALA A 30 -34.31 31.18 33.54
C ALA A 30 -33.85 30.62 32.17
N THR A 31 -34.46 29.52 31.75
CA THR A 31 -34.36 29.09 30.35
C THR A 31 -34.85 30.25 29.45
N PRO A 32 -34.02 30.81 28.57
CA PRO A 32 -34.56 31.65 27.53
C PRO A 32 -35.53 30.74 26.77
N ALA A 33 -36.84 31.11 26.78
CA ALA A 33 -37.79 30.56 25.85
C ALA A 33 -37.19 30.76 24.46
N LEU A 34 -36.69 29.67 23.83
CA LEU A 34 -36.29 29.67 22.43
C LEU A 34 -37.59 30.11 21.69
N ALA A 35 -37.67 31.40 21.38
CA ALA A 35 -38.62 31.92 20.42
C ALA A 35 -38.40 31.10 19.14
N GLN A 36 -39.27 30.16 18.84
CA GLN A 36 -39.30 29.51 17.53
C GLN A 36 -39.35 30.66 16.53
N THR A 37 -38.27 30.86 15.77
CA THR A 37 -38.30 31.83 14.66
C THR A 37 -39.24 31.27 13.64
N VAL A 38 -40.48 31.80 13.64
CA VAL A 38 -41.44 31.57 12.57
C VAL A 38 -40.75 32.04 11.29
N ASN A 39 -40.53 31.12 10.35
CA ASN A 39 -39.90 31.44 9.07
C ASN A 39 -40.89 32.36 8.32
N THR A 40 -40.63 33.68 8.34
CA THR A 40 -41.51 34.71 7.71
C THR A 40 -40.76 35.33 6.53
N VAL A 41 -41.42 35.38 5.39
CA VAL A 41 -40.93 36.01 4.17
C VAL A 41 -41.83 37.15 3.78
N ASN A 42 -41.30 38.33 3.52
CA ASN A 42 -42.07 39.50 3.11
C ASN A 42 -42.19 39.54 1.58
N TYR A 43 -43.41 39.74 1.07
CA TYR A 43 -43.69 39.88 -0.35
C TYR A 43 -44.30 41.25 -0.64
N ASP A 44 -43.55 42.04 -1.41
CA ASP A 44 -44.02 43.38 -1.86
C ASP A 44 -44.61 43.28 -3.28
N LEU A 45 -45.88 43.48 -3.36
CA LEU A 45 -46.65 43.43 -4.62
C LEU A 45 -46.29 44.58 -5.59
N SER A 46 -45.66 45.67 -5.07
CA SER A 46 -45.31 46.83 -5.90
C SER A 46 -44.04 46.66 -6.70
N THR A 47 -43.13 45.81 -6.22
CA THR A 47 -41.77 45.65 -6.79
C THR A 47 -41.61 44.32 -7.59
N THR A 48 -42.41 43.31 -7.32
CA THR A 48 -42.20 41.98 -7.90
C THR A 48 -43.51 41.31 -8.28
N SER A 49 -43.73 40.98 -9.56
CA SER A 49 -44.94 40.27 -10.01
C SER A 49 -44.92 38.77 -9.70
N VAL A 50 -43.73 38.16 -9.52
CA VAL A 50 -43.56 36.75 -9.22
C VAL A 50 -42.46 36.59 -8.14
N MET A 51 -42.83 36.01 -7.00
CA MET A 51 -41.92 35.66 -5.93
C MET A 51 -41.67 34.16 -5.95
N ARG A 52 -40.38 33.77 -5.85
CA ARG A 52 -39.96 32.34 -5.70
C ARG A 52 -39.76 32.02 -4.24
N ILE A 53 -40.31 30.89 -3.80
CA ILE A 53 -40.22 30.37 -2.45
C ILE A 53 -39.72 28.92 -2.53
N ASN A 54 -38.56 28.64 -1.93
CA ASN A 54 -38.03 27.29 -1.77
C ASN A 54 -38.42 26.79 -0.38
N LEU A 55 -39.17 25.71 -0.32
CA LEU A 55 -39.73 25.19 0.91
C LEU A 55 -39.34 23.70 1.05
N PRO A 56 -38.66 23.29 2.16
CA PRO A 56 -38.49 21.88 2.42
C PRO A 56 -39.79 21.13 2.61
N VAL A 57 -39.82 19.85 2.21
CA VAL A 57 -40.98 18.96 2.46
C VAL A 57 -41.27 18.89 3.96
N SER A 58 -42.51 18.89 4.33
CA SER A 58 -43.03 18.89 5.70
C SER A 58 -42.67 20.15 6.52
N GLN A 59 -42.24 21.21 5.86
CA GLN A 59 -42.05 22.53 6.47
C GLN A 59 -43.09 23.52 5.95
N ALA A 60 -43.21 24.61 6.70
CA ALA A 60 -44.13 25.69 6.35
C ALA A 60 -43.47 27.04 6.47
N VAL A 61 -43.95 27.98 5.69
CA VAL A 61 -43.52 29.39 5.72
C VAL A 61 -44.76 30.30 5.79
N THR A 62 -44.67 31.38 6.54
CA THR A 62 -45.67 32.44 6.53
C THR A 62 -45.19 33.58 5.64
N VAL A 63 -45.93 33.88 4.60
CA VAL A 63 -45.65 34.98 3.68
C VAL A 63 -46.47 36.20 4.10
N ILE A 64 -45.83 37.30 4.39
CA ILE A 64 -46.46 38.56 4.70
C ILE A 64 -46.52 39.42 3.42
N ILE A 65 -47.69 39.88 3.05
CA ILE A 65 -47.95 40.60 1.79
C ILE A 65 -48.21 42.06 2.08
N SER A 66 -47.68 42.93 1.25
CA SER A 66 -47.80 44.39 1.43
C SER A 66 -49.23 44.93 1.20
N GLY A 67 -50.10 44.19 0.53
CA GLY A 67 -51.50 44.57 0.24
C GLY A 67 -52.55 43.54 0.70
N PRO A 68 -53.85 43.90 0.73
CA PRO A 68 -54.91 42.98 1.13
C PRO A 68 -55.13 41.90 0.06
N VAL A 69 -55.29 40.65 0.52
CA VAL A 69 -55.54 39.46 -0.30
C VAL A 69 -56.92 38.89 0.06
N GLY A 70 -57.82 38.82 -0.92
CA GLY A 70 -59.17 38.29 -0.72
C GLY A 70 -59.26 36.78 -0.92
N LYS A 71 -58.49 36.22 -1.88
CA LYS A 71 -58.51 34.79 -2.19
C LYS A 71 -57.13 34.27 -2.59
N VAL A 72 -56.80 33.07 -2.09
CA VAL A 72 -55.58 32.34 -2.40
C VAL A 72 -55.93 31.05 -3.08
N VAL A 73 -55.26 30.72 -4.19
CA VAL A 73 -55.50 29.49 -4.94
C VAL A 73 -54.19 28.85 -5.31
N ALA A 74 -53.92 27.67 -4.75
CA ALA A 74 -52.77 26.84 -5.16
C ALA A 74 -53.17 26.05 -6.43
N ALA A 75 -52.30 26.05 -7.44
CA ALA A 75 -52.51 25.32 -8.69
C ALA A 75 -52.49 23.81 -8.48
N ASP A 76 -51.54 23.33 -7.59
CA ASP A 76 -51.48 21.93 -7.17
C ASP A 76 -51.40 21.86 -5.63
N PRO A 77 -52.50 21.62 -4.94
CA PRO A 77 -52.56 21.49 -3.48
C PRO A 77 -51.89 20.23 -2.95
N ALA A 78 -51.57 19.24 -3.81
CA ALA A 78 -50.84 18.04 -3.41
C ALA A 78 -49.33 18.34 -3.21
N VAL A 79 -48.78 19.31 -3.95
CA VAL A 79 -47.39 19.76 -3.80
C VAL A 79 -47.24 20.73 -2.64
N ALA A 80 -48.04 21.82 -2.64
CA ALA A 80 -48.05 22.80 -1.56
C ALA A 80 -49.44 23.29 -1.28
N ASP A 81 -49.81 23.34 -0.01
CA ASP A 81 -51.10 23.88 0.45
C ASP A 81 -50.91 25.32 0.93
N ALA A 82 -51.77 26.20 0.48
CA ALA A 82 -51.70 27.61 0.82
C ALA A 82 -53.03 28.06 1.45
N GLN A 83 -52.96 28.59 2.67
CA GLN A 83 -54.14 29.02 3.44
C GLN A 83 -53.94 30.49 3.89
N PRO A 84 -54.90 31.37 3.66
CA PRO A 84 -54.86 32.73 4.21
C PRO A 84 -55.06 32.67 5.73
N ILE A 85 -54.19 33.33 6.51
CA ILE A 85 -54.36 33.50 7.97
C ILE A 85 -55.02 34.82 8.28
N THR A 86 -54.55 35.87 7.59
CA THR A 86 -55.14 37.23 7.66
C THR A 86 -55.25 37.81 6.25
N ASP A 87 -55.82 39.00 6.12
CA ASP A 87 -55.84 39.74 4.86
C ASP A 87 -54.47 40.06 4.26
N ARG A 88 -53.37 39.88 5.04
CA ARG A 88 -51.99 40.17 4.63
C ARG A 88 -50.99 39.07 4.91
N SER A 89 -51.46 37.94 5.38
CA SER A 89 -50.57 36.82 5.68
C SER A 89 -51.11 35.49 5.18
N ILE A 90 -50.22 34.70 4.53
CA ILE A 90 -50.55 33.42 3.95
C ILE A 90 -49.62 32.37 4.53
N TYR A 91 -50.16 31.28 5.00
CA TYR A 91 -49.43 30.09 5.41
C TYR A 91 -49.32 29.15 4.23
N ILE A 92 -48.09 28.75 3.91
CA ILE A 92 -47.79 27.81 2.84
C ILE A 92 -47.09 26.60 3.44
N ALA A 93 -47.64 25.41 3.26
CA ALA A 93 -47.06 24.14 3.73
C ALA A 93 -46.65 23.27 2.54
N GLY A 94 -45.38 22.84 2.48
CA GLY A 94 -44.88 21.89 1.50
C GLY A 94 -45.27 20.44 1.87
N LYS A 95 -45.98 19.73 0.98
CA LYS A 95 -46.47 18.36 1.21
C LYS A 95 -45.62 17.32 0.48
N THR A 96 -45.42 17.50 -0.82
CA THR A 96 -44.68 16.56 -1.66
C THR A 96 -43.68 17.30 -2.54
N PHE A 97 -42.64 16.58 -2.98
CA PHE A 97 -41.65 17.11 -3.91
C PHE A 97 -42.28 17.58 -5.21
N GLY A 98 -41.94 18.77 -5.66
CA GLY A 98 -42.43 19.33 -6.90
C GLY A 98 -42.41 20.85 -6.93
N THR A 99 -43.00 21.41 -7.99
CA THR A 99 -43.18 22.85 -8.16
C THR A 99 -44.63 23.15 -8.39
N THR A 100 -45.13 24.20 -7.73
CA THR A 100 -46.49 24.68 -7.92
C THR A 100 -46.54 26.22 -7.89
N THR A 101 -47.65 26.80 -8.29
CA THR A 101 -47.89 28.24 -8.20
C THR A 101 -49.07 28.54 -7.31
N VAL A 102 -48.93 29.55 -6.48
CA VAL A 102 -50.00 30.07 -5.64
C VAL A 102 -50.41 31.45 -6.18
N ASN A 103 -51.62 31.54 -6.69
CA ASN A 103 -52.20 32.77 -7.25
C ASN A 103 -52.92 33.53 -6.15
N LEU A 104 -52.68 34.86 -6.10
CA LEU A 104 -53.28 35.79 -5.15
C LEU A 104 -54.27 36.67 -5.87
N TYR A 105 -55.45 36.77 -5.32
CA TYR A 105 -56.55 37.58 -5.86
C TYR A 105 -57.01 38.61 -4.82
N SER A 106 -57.42 39.76 -5.29
CA SER A 106 -58.05 40.79 -4.45
C SER A 106 -59.49 40.36 -4.08
N ASP A 107 -60.14 41.11 -3.18
CA ASP A 107 -61.58 40.91 -2.84
C ASP A 107 -62.50 41.10 -4.04
N THR A 108 -62.06 41.84 -5.06
CA THR A 108 -62.77 41.99 -6.32
C THR A 108 -62.53 40.89 -7.34
N GLY A 109 -61.70 39.92 -7.03
CA GLY A 109 -61.35 38.81 -7.91
C GLY A 109 -60.24 39.11 -8.93
N ALA A 110 -59.64 40.29 -8.89
CA ALA A 110 -58.48 40.60 -9.77
C ALA A 110 -57.21 39.93 -9.30
N PRO A 111 -56.36 39.39 -10.18
CA PRO A 111 -55.06 38.81 -9.79
C PRO A 111 -54.14 39.93 -9.34
N ILE A 112 -53.54 39.79 -8.14
CA ILE A 112 -52.63 40.77 -7.51
C ILE A 112 -51.18 40.29 -7.42
N GLY A 113 -50.93 38.98 -7.48
CA GLY A 113 -49.58 38.46 -7.42
C GLY A 113 -49.52 36.95 -7.63
N LEU A 114 -48.33 36.43 -7.85
CA LEU A 114 -48.06 35.01 -8.04
C LEU A 114 -46.84 34.59 -7.21
N LEU A 115 -47.00 33.52 -6.43
CA LEU A 115 -45.92 32.87 -5.71
C LEU A 115 -45.56 31.58 -6.42
N ALA A 116 -44.34 31.45 -6.91
CA ALA A 116 -43.79 30.21 -7.44
C ALA A 116 -43.15 29.43 -6.28
N VAL A 117 -43.78 28.34 -5.89
CA VAL A 117 -43.34 27.51 -4.75
C VAL A 117 -42.68 26.27 -5.27
N GLU A 118 -41.44 26.07 -4.88
CA GLU A 118 -40.68 24.84 -5.10
C GLU A 118 -40.53 24.10 -3.76
N VAL A 119 -41.09 22.89 -3.71
CA VAL A 119 -41.02 22.01 -2.55
C VAL A 119 -39.94 20.97 -2.83
N GLY A 120 -38.87 20.99 -2.05
CA GLY A 120 -37.68 20.15 -2.25
C GLY A 120 -37.14 19.57 -0.95
N ALA A 121 -35.99 18.94 -1.02
CA ALA A 121 -35.22 18.54 0.17
C ALA A 121 -34.62 19.78 0.84
N ASP A 122 -34.35 19.70 2.15
CA ASP A 122 -33.67 20.75 2.88
C ASP A 122 -32.18 20.78 2.46
N THR A 123 -31.86 21.57 1.43
CA THR A 123 -30.54 21.69 0.88
C THR A 123 -29.56 22.34 1.86
N ALA A 124 -30.02 23.18 2.78
CA ALA A 124 -29.17 23.86 3.76
C ALA A 124 -28.68 22.87 4.84
N ASP A 125 -29.60 22.07 5.36
CA ASP A 125 -29.25 21.03 6.34
C ASP A 125 -28.42 19.91 5.70
N MET A 126 -28.78 19.49 4.48
CA MET A 126 -28.00 18.54 3.69
C MET A 126 -26.56 19.02 3.44
N GLN A 127 -26.38 20.29 3.05
CA GLN A 127 -25.06 20.91 2.86
C GLN A 127 -24.24 20.90 4.16
N LYS A 128 -24.89 21.17 5.29
CA LYS A 128 -24.26 21.12 6.62
C LYS A 128 -23.85 19.70 6.98
N SER A 129 -24.73 18.72 6.76
CA SER A 129 -24.47 17.31 7.03
C SER A 129 -23.31 16.77 6.16
N ILE A 130 -23.24 17.13 4.88
CA ILE A 130 -22.12 16.81 4.00
C ILE A 130 -20.81 17.41 4.52
N ARG A 131 -20.83 18.68 4.95
CA ARG A 131 -19.62 19.36 5.48
C ARG A 131 -19.12 18.71 6.78
N ILE A 132 -20.03 18.21 7.62
CA ILE A 132 -19.66 17.50 8.84
C ILE A 132 -19.14 16.09 8.51
N GLY A 133 -19.83 15.37 7.62
CA GLY A 133 -19.46 13.99 7.27
C GLY A 133 -18.23 13.84 6.38
N VAL A 134 -17.98 14.84 5.51
CA VAL A 134 -16.84 14.85 4.57
C VAL A 134 -16.24 16.27 4.52
N PRO A 135 -15.44 16.66 5.53
CA PRO A 135 -14.92 18.03 5.65
C PRO A 135 -14.02 18.47 4.48
N THR A 136 -13.38 17.50 3.82
CA THR A 136 -12.45 17.74 2.69
C THR A 136 -13.16 17.93 1.34
N SER A 137 -14.49 17.76 1.31
CA SER A 137 -15.28 17.92 0.09
C SER A 137 -15.68 19.37 -0.18
N ASN A 138 -15.64 19.77 -1.45
CA ASN A 138 -16.18 21.04 -1.92
C ASN A 138 -17.46 20.79 -2.75
N VAL A 139 -18.41 20.14 -2.12
CA VAL A 139 -19.70 19.79 -2.74
C VAL A 139 -20.73 20.87 -2.42
N LYS A 140 -21.46 21.30 -3.44
CA LYS A 140 -22.62 22.21 -3.34
C LYS A 140 -23.87 21.45 -3.67
N VAL A 141 -24.91 21.67 -2.88
CA VAL A 141 -26.23 21.07 -3.03
C VAL A 141 -27.20 22.12 -3.57
N HIS A 142 -27.86 21.82 -4.66
CA HIS A 142 -28.88 22.66 -5.25
C HIS A 142 -30.19 21.88 -5.38
N SER A 143 -31.33 22.57 -5.20
CA SER A 143 -32.64 22.05 -5.60
C SER A 143 -32.99 22.59 -6.99
N VAL A 144 -33.39 21.70 -7.88
CA VAL A 144 -33.85 22.07 -9.24
C VAL A 144 -35.10 21.27 -9.54
N ASN A 145 -36.26 21.96 -9.61
CA ASN A 145 -37.58 21.33 -9.84
C ASN A 145 -37.90 20.21 -8.84
N GLY A 146 -37.59 20.42 -7.55
CA GLY A 146 -37.79 19.44 -6.48
C GLY A 146 -36.81 18.27 -6.46
N ARG A 147 -35.81 18.26 -7.35
CA ARG A 147 -34.75 17.25 -7.38
C ARG A 147 -33.45 17.81 -6.81
N VAL A 148 -32.67 16.97 -6.15
CA VAL A 148 -31.37 17.36 -5.63
C VAL A 148 -30.28 17.19 -6.69
N GLN A 149 -29.57 18.26 -6.97
CA GLN A 149 -28.36 18.23 -7.79
C GLN A 149 -27.13 18.47 -6.90
N LEU A 150 -26.18 17.56 -7.00
CA LEU A 150 -24.87 17.66 -6.37
C LEU A 150 -23.84 18.13 -7.39
N SER A 151 -23.06 19.15 -7.06
CA SER A 151 -22.00 19.67 -7.91
C SER A 151 -20.77 20.01 -7.10
N GLY A 152 -19.59 19.98 -7.72
CA GLY A 152 -18.34 20.30 -7.07
C GLY A 152 -17.31 19.21 -7.17
N THR A 153 -16.39 19.17 -6.23
CA THR A 153 -15.24 18.26 -6.25
C THR A 153 -15.08 17.50 -4.95
N VAL A 154 -14.65 16.25 -5.06
CA VAL A 154 -14.33 15.37 -3.92
C VAL A 154 -12.97 14.74 -4.18
N GLY A 155 -12.17 14.53 -3.14
CA GLY A 155 -10.80 14.05 -3.25
C GLY A 155 -10.67 12.59 -3.70
N ASP A 156 -11.60 11.73 -3.27
CA ASP A 156 -11.54 10.29 -3.48
C ASP A 156 -12.92 9.65 -3.69
N ALA A 157 -12.95 8.44 -4.22
CA ALA A 157 -14.18 7.70 -4.50
C ALA A 157 -14.94 7.29 -3.22
N THR A 158 -14.22 7.04 -2.13
CA THR A 158 -14.82 6.68 -0.84
C THR A 158 -15.58 7.87 -0.24
N SER A 159 -14.99 9.06 -0.30
CA SER A 159 -15.65 10.30 0.12
C SER A 159 -16.85 10.63 -0.76
N MET A 160 -16.79 10.37 -2.07
CA MET A 160 -17.95 10.53 -2.96
C MET A 160 -19.09 9.60 -2.56
N GLN A 161 -18.81 8.34 -2.25
CA GLN A 161 -19.83 7.40 -1.79
C GLN A 161 -20.48 7.85 -0.47
N LYS A 162 -19.67 8.32 0.50
CA LYS A 162 -20.18 8.89 1.75
C LYS A 162 -21.11 10.08 1.53
N VAL A 163 -20.77 10.97 0.57
CA VAL A 163 -21.65 12.08 0.19
C VAL A 163 -22.99 11.58 -0.34
N LEU A 164 -22.98 10.58 -1.23
CA LEU A 164 -24.18 9.98 -1.78
C LEU A 164 -25.03 9.29 -0.70
N ASP A 165 -24.41 8.59 0.25
CA ASP A 165 -25.08 7.93 1.36
C ASP A 165 -25.74 8.94 2.31
N ILE A 166 -25.10 10.08 2.59
CA ILE A 166 -25.70 11.17 3.37
C ILE A 166 -26.92 11.74 2.65
N VAL A 167 -26.80 12.01 1.36
CA VAL A 167 -27.89 12.58 0.56
C VAL A 167 -29.07 11.62 0.45
N ALA A 168 -28.83 10.32 0.37
CA ALA A 168 -29.87 9.30 0.31
C ALA A 168 -30.79 9.31 1.56
N GLN A 169 -30.29 9.76 2.72
CA GLN A 169 -31.07 9.84 3.96
C GLN A 169 -32.14 10.92 3.93
N TYR A 170 -32.02 11.89 3.02
CA TYR A 170 -33.04 12.98 2.87
C TYR A 170 -34.22 12.62 1.96
N GLY A 171 -34.29 11.38 1.46
CA GLY A 171 -35.47 10.85 0.76
C GLY A 171 -35.79 11.53 -0.58
N SER A 172 -34.83 12.20 -1.21
CA SER A 172 -35.04 12.83 -2.52
C SER A 172 -35.33 11.77 -3.60
N PRO A 173 -36.39 11.93 -4.42
CA PRO A 173 -36.81 10.92 -5.39
C PRO A 173 -35.85 10.71 -6.53
N ALA A 174 -34.96 11.68 -6.81
CA ALA A 174 -33.86 11.57 -7.78
C ALA A 174 -32.74 12.52 -7.43
N VAL A 175 -31.49 11.97 -7.34
CA VAL A 175 -30.26 12.74 -7.13
C VAL A 175 -29.49 12.78 -8.44
N VAL A 176 -29.19 13.98 -8.93
CA VAL A 176 -28.32 14.20 -10.08
C VAL A 176 -26.92 14.44 -9.56
N ASN A 177 -26.04 13.48 -9.78
CA ASN A 177 -24.64 13.56 -9.37
C ASN A 177 -23.80 14.16 -10.50
N THR A 178 -23.26 15.37 -10.27
CA THR A 178 -22.28 16.03 -11.13
C THR A 178 -20.99 16.35 -10.38
N ILE A 179 -20.69 15.55 -9.33
CA ILE A 179 -19.45 15.65 -8.57
C ILE A 179 -18.31 15.10 -9.42
N THR A 180 -17.21 15.82 -9.48
CA THR A 180 -15.97 15.37 -10.11
C THR A 180 -14.93 15.02 -9.06
N LEU A 181 -14.13 13.98 -9.32
CA LEU A 181 -12.99 13.66 -8.47
C LEU A 181 -11.84 14.64 -8.78
N THR A 182 -11.18 15.14 -7.74
CA THR A 182 -10.06 16.06 -7.86
C THR A 182 -8.77 15.30 -8.19
N GLY A 183 -8.75 14.62 -9.33
CA GLY A 183 -7.63 13.79 -9.78
C GLY A 183 -7.71 12.36 -9.22
N GLY A 184 -7.39 11.38 -10.06
CA GLY A 184 -7.20 10.01 -9.62
C GLY A 184 -5.94 9.95 -8.75
N GLN A 185 -6.09 9.65 -7.47
CA GLN A 185 -4.93 9.42 -6.60
C GLN A 185 -4.18 8.18 -7.11
N GLN A 186 -2.91 8.38 -7.47
CA GLN A 186 -2.03 7.30 -7.88
C GLN A 186 -1.18 6.85 -6.70
N VAL A 187 -1.06 5.54 -6.57
CA VAL A 187 -0.23 4.90 -5.55
C VAL A 187 0.90 4.18 -6.25
N ASN A 188 2.12 4.54 -5.93
CA ASN A 188 3.32 3.77 -6.23
C ASN A 188 3.57 2.82 -5.07
N LEU A 189 3.73 1.53 -5.35
CA LEU A 189 4.10 0.52 -4.38
C LEU A 189 5.51 0.04 -4.68
N GLU A 190 6.42 0.25 -3.73
CA GLU A 190 7.76 -0.31 -3.69
C GLU A 190 7.76 -1.55 -2.79
N VAL A 191 8.19 -2.69 -3.32
CA VAL A 191 8.28 -3.95 -2.57
C VAL A 191 9.73 -4.42 -2.59
N ARG A 192 10.35 -4.56 -1.41
CA ARG A 192 11.70 -5.08 -1.25
C ARG A 192 11.65 -6.48 -0.69
N ILE A 193 12.18 -7.43 -1.45
CA ILE A 193 12.30 -8.83 -1.05
C ILE A 193 13.78 -9.12 -0.89
N LEU A 194 14.21 -9.29 0.38
CA LEU A 194 15.59 -9.53 0.76
C LEU A 194 15.70 -10.96 1.27
N GLU A 195 16.62 -11.70 0.71
CA GLU A 195 16.98 -13.05 1.15
C GLU A 195 18.48 -13.15 1.39
N ALA A 196 18.85 -13.70 2.52
CA ALA A 196 20.23 -14.01 2.85
C ALA A 196 20.32 -15.50 3.21
N GLN A 197 21.15 -16.23 2.46
CA GLN A 197 21.46 -17.62 2.74
C GLN A 197 22.90 -17.70 3.22
N ARG A 198 23.11 -18.40 4.34
CA ARG A 198 24.45 -18.64 4.91
C ARG A 198 24.65 -20.14 5.06
N ASP A 199 25.68 -20.62 4.41
CA ASP A 199 26.08 -22.02 4.48
C ASP A 199 27.42 -22.15 5.23
N ALA A 200 27.47 -23.03 6.20
CA ALA A 200 28.68 -23.34 6.90
C ALA A 200 28.85 -24.86 7.00
N GLY A 201 29.98 -25.35 6.53
CA GLY A 201 30.32 -26.76 6.58
C GLY A 201 31.71 -26.96 7.26
N ARG A 202 31.81 -28.01 8.07
CA ARG A 202 33.05 -28.46 8.66
C ARG A 202 33.11 -29.99 8.62
N ASP A 203 34.14 -30.50 7.96
CA ASP A 203 34.39 -31.92 7.86
C ASP A 203 35.77 -32.21 8.46
N LEU A 204 35.82 -33.13 9.40
CA LEU A 204 37.05 -33.63 9.99
C LEU A 204 37.00 -35.15 10.08
N GLY A 205 37.95 -35.81 9.46
CA GLY A 205 38.02 -37.26 9.51
C GLY A 205 39.41 -37.81 9.20
N ILE A 206 39.68 -39.01 9.70
CA ILE A 206 40.89 -39.73 9.44
C ILE A 206 40.55 -41.07 8.80
N GLN A 207 41.15 -41.33 7.64
CA GLN A 207 41.00 -42.58 6.91
C GLN A 207 42.32 -43.37 7.01
N TRP A 208 42.20 -44.63 7.34
CA TRP A 208 43.34 -45.54 7.38
C TRP A 208 43.33 -46.46 6.15
N SER A 209 44.46 -46.56 5.47
CA SER A 209 44.65 -47.52 4.38
C SER A 209 45.96 -48.26 4.59
N GLY A 210 45.95 -49.55 4.39
CA GLY A 210 47.12 -50.35 4.57
C GLY A 210 47.20 -51.49 3.53
N ASN A 211 48.45 -51.86 3.16
CA ASN A 211 48.73 -52.99 2.31
C ASN A 211 49.60 -53.97 3.09
N VAL A 212 49.24 -55.24 3.03
CA VAL A 212 50.07 -56.35 3.57
C VAL A 212 50.30 -57.34 2.40
N GLY A 213 51.46 -57.28 1.79
CA GLY A 213 51.74 -58.05 0.56
C GLY A 213 50.82 -57.63 -0.58
N PRO A 214 50.18 -58.62 -1.26
CA PRO A 214 49.22 -58.32 -2.36
C PRO A 214 47.84 -57.88 -1.87
N VAL A 215 47.59 -57.84 -0.57
CA VAL A 215 46.25 -57.49 0.02
C VAL A 215 46.23 -56.02 0.39
N THR A 216 45.35 -55.28 -0.28
CA THR A 216 45.08 -53.87 0.04
C THR A 216 43.82 -53.81 0.90
N THR A 217 43.96 -53.29 2.12
CA THR A 217 42.83 -53.07 3.03
C THR A 217 42.63 -51.55 3.16
N LYS A 218 41.39 -51.08 2.90
CA LYS A 218 40.97 -49.70 3.18
C LYS A 218 39.94 -49.75 4.31
N VAL A 219 40.29 -49.14 5.42
CA VAL A 219 39.34 -48.87 6.51
C VAL A 219 38.92 -47.44 6.39
N SER A 220 37.79 -47.21 5.76
CA SER A 220 37.26 -45.89 5.55
C SER A 220 36.31 -45.51 6.70
N GLY A 221 36.76 -44.67 7.58
CA GLY A 221 35.90 -44.00 8.57
C GLY A 221 35.58 -42.55 8.19
N GLY A 222 36.06 -42.08 7.03
CA GLY A 222 35.83 -40.70 6.56
C GLY A 222 34.75 -40.58 5.51
N PRO A 223 34.24 -39.36 5.26
CA PRO A 223 33.30 -39.12 4.19
C PRO A 223 33.96 -39.56 2.87
N SER A 224 33.30 -40.51 2.17
CA SER A 224 33.65 -40.82 0.80
C SER A 224 33.35 -39.59 -0.04
N ASN A 225 34.35 -38.91 -0.60
CA ASN A 225 34.10 -37.91 -1.62
C ASN A 225 33.59 -38.64 -2.88
N PRO A 226 32.31 -38.51 -3.25
CA PRO A 226 31.74 -39.18 -4.42
C PRO A 226 32.25 -38.57 -5.75
N ALA A 227 32.93 -37.44 -5.71
CA ALA A 227 33.54 -36.82 -6.88
C ALA A 227 35.05 -37.20 -6.89
N GLY A 228 35.37 -38.14 -7.75
CA GLY A 228 36.78 -38.41 -8.09
C GLY A 228 37.46 -37.14 -8.57
N ASP A 229 38.74 -37.04 -8.23
CA ASP A 229 39.69 -36.07 -8.78
C ASP A 229 39.50 -34.58 -8.46
N ALA A 230 39.72 -34.21 -7.22
CA ALA A 230 40.53 -33.02 -6.96
C ALA A 230 41.22 -33.21 -5.60
N ALA A 231 42.52 -33.16 -5.58
CA ALA A 231 43.30 -32.97 -4.36
C ALA A 231 42.87 -31.63 -3.78
N SER A 232 41.77 -31.62 -3.01
CA SER A 232 41.36 -30.43 -2.28
C SER A 232 42.42 -30.17 -1.23
N PHE A 233 42.70 -28.89 -0.97
CA PHE A 233 43.60 -28.39 0.09
C PHE A 233 43.32 -28.96 1.49
N SER A 234 42.35 -29.86 1.60
CA SER A 234 41.78 -30.39 2.83
C SER A 234 42.26 -31.80 3.21
N SER A 235 43.12 -32.44 2.42
CA SER A 235 43.56 -33.79 2.74
C SER A 235 45.08 -33.88 2.83
N PHE A 236 45.59 -34.44 3.95
CA PHE A 236 47.01 -34.77 4.17
C PHE A 236 47.12 -36.28 4.23
N ILE A 237 48.02 -36.81 3.41
CA ILE A 237 48.36 -38.24 3.43
C ILE A 237 49.73 -38.38 4.12
N THR A 238 49.80 -39.15 5.18
CA THR A 238 51.03 -39.48 5.84
C THR A 238 51.25 -41.00 5.90
N SER A 239 52.44 -41.46 5.57
CA SER A 239 52.79 -42.84 5.75
C SER A 239 53.25 -43.06 7.20
N VAL A 240 52.50 -43.87 7.95
CA VAL A 240 52.78 -44.14 9.37
C VAL A 240 53.78 -45.30 9.51
N ILE A 241 53.65 -46.30 8.64
CA ILE A 241 54.55 -47.45 8.60
C ILE A 241 54.84 -47.78 7.15
N SER A 242 56.13 -47.93 6.80
CA SER A 242 56.57 -48.40 5.47
C SER A 242 57.85 -49.22 5.61
N GLY A 243 57.75 -50.53 5.40
CA GLY A 243 58.83 -51.45 5.43
C GLY A 243 58.39 -52.94 5.49
N GLY A 244 59.26 -53.88 4.99
CA GLY A 244 58.97 -55.31 5.09
C GLY A 244 57.70 -55.84 4.37
N GLY A 245 57.22 -55.16 3.30
CA GLY A 245 56.04 -55.55 2.59
C GLY A 245 54.72 -55.08 3.27
N ILE A 246 54.78 -54.27 4.31
CA ILE A 246 53.68 -53.67 5.04
C ILE A 246 53.73 -52.18 4.87
N SER A 247 52.64 -51.55 4.46
CA SER A 247 52.43 -50.09 4.49
C SER A 247 51.14 -49.73 5.18
N LEU A 248 51.15 -48.72 6.05
CA LEU A 248 50.01 -48.13 6.72
C LEU A 248 50.05 -46.64 6.46
N ASN A 249 48.99 -46.11 5.84
CA ASN A 249 48.85 -44.69 5.55
C ASN A 249 47.60 -44.14 6.28
N ALA A 250 47.75 -42.96 6.85
CA ALA A 250 46.67 -42.18 7.41
C ALA A 250 46.39 -40.97 6.49
N THR A 251 45.15 -40.81 6.06
CA THR A 251 44.71 -39.65 5.33
C THR A 251 43.83 -38.81 6.25
N ILE A 252 44.28 -37.60 6.54
CA ILE A 252 43.55 -36.63 7.36
C ILE A 252 42.82 -35.70 6.40
N ASN A 253 41.48 -35.69 6.48
CA ASN A 253 40.63 -34.77 5.76
C ASN A 253 40.11 -33.71 6.74
N ALA A 254 40.41 -32.45 6.48
CA ALA A 254 39.95 -31.32 7.27
C ALA A 254 39.50 -30.21 6.29
N LEU A 255 38.20 -29.94 6.27
CA LEU A 255 37.61 -28.92 5.41
C LEU A 255 36.70 -27.99 6.23
N GLU A 256 36.86 -26.72 6.04
CA GLU A 256 35.89 -25.72 6.48
C GLU A 256 35.45 -24.91 5.27
N SER A 257 34.13 -24.88 5.04
CA SER A 257 33.51 -24.10 3.97
C SER A 257 32.54 -23.09 4.55
N LYS A 258 32.55 -21.87 4.01
CA LYS A 258 31.59 -20.83 4.37
C LYS A 258 31.10 -20.13 3.10
N GLY A 259 29.81 -20.07 2.93
CA GLY A 259 29.18 -19.40 1.81
C GLY A 259 28.13 -18.38 2.30
N VAL A 260 28.00 -17.25 1.61
CA VAL A 260 26.94 -16.28 1.84
C VAL A 260 26.40 -15.85 0.48
N VAL A 261 25.11 -16.07 0.27
CA VAL A 261 24.38 -15.61 -0.91
C VAL A 261 23.36 -14.58 -0.45
N ARG A 262 23.28 -13.45 -1.15
CA ARG A 262 22.28 -12.41 -0.90
C ARG A 262 21.53 -12.15 -2.19
N THR A 263 20.21 -12.19 -2.09
CA THR A 263 19.32 -11.88 -3.21
C THR A 263 18.44 -10.70 -2.82
N LEU A 264 18.37 -9.72 -3.71
CA LEU A 264 17.50 -8.54 -3.58
C LEU A 264 16.63 -8.46 -4.82
N ALA A 265 15.31 -8.36 -4.63
CA ALA A 265 14.37 -7.97 -5.66
C ALA A 265 13.58 -6.75 -5.16
N ASP A 266 13.51 -5.72 -5.98
CA ASP A 266 12.89 -4.43 -5.63
C ASP A 266 11.93 -3.98 -6.76
N PRO A 267 10.82 -4.73 -6.99
CA PRO A 267 9.82 -4.31 -7.95
C PRO A 267 9.04 -3.09 -7.43
N ASN A 268 8.80 -2.14 -8.32
CA ASN A 268 7.90 -1.03 -8.07
C ASN A 268 6.87 -0.90 -9.19
N LEU A 269 5.68 -0.47 -8.84
CA LEU A 269 4.58 -0.33 -9.79
C LEU A 269 3.61 0.75 -9.31
N THR A 270 3.07 1.53 -10.25
CA THR A 270 2.13 2.61 -9.97
C THR A 270 0.77 2.31 -10.59
N THR A 271 -0.30 2.52 -9.83
CA THR A 271 -1.67 2.41 -10.30
C THR A 271 -2.61 3.43 -9.63
N LEU A 272 -3.81 3.57 -10.18
CA LEU A 272 -4.88 4.36 -9.58
C LEU A 272 -5.48 3.65 -8.36
N SER A 273 -5.96 4.42 -7.39
CA SER A 273 -6.73 3.90 -6.26
C SER A 273 -7.92 3.08 -6.73
N GLY A 274 -8.09 1.86 -6.19
CA GLY A 274 -9.13 0.90 -6.55
C GLY A 274 -8.88 0.07 -7.80
N VAL A 275 -7.76 0.28 -8.52
CA VAL A 275 -7.45 -0.45 -9.76
C VAL A 275 -6.36 -1.48 -9.52
N ASN A 276 -6.61 -2.72 -9.96
CA ASN A 276 -5.60 -3.79 -9.94
C ASN A 276 -4.52 -3.54 -10.98
N ALA A 277 -3.27 -3.72 -10.58
CA ALA A 277 -2.12 -3.65 -11.48
C ALA A 277 -1.22 -4.86 -11.30
N SER A 278 -0.58 -5.29 -12.38
CA SER A 278 0.36 -6.40 -12.38
C SER A 278 1.61 -6.06 -13.19
N PHE A 279 2.75 -6.49 -12.67
CA PHE A 279 4.06 -6.36 -13.29
C PHE A 279 4.76 -7.72 -13.23
N LEU A 280 5.43 -8.10 -14.31
CA LEU A 280 6.26 -9.31 -14.38
C LEU A 280 7.57 -8.98 -15.08
N ALA A 281 8.68 -9.21 -14.40
CA ALA A 281 10.02 -9.16 -14.96
C ALA A 281 10.66 -10.53 -14.85
N GLY A 282 10.79 -11.25 -15.97
CA GLY A 282 11.29 -12.63 -15.98
C GLY A 282 11.27 -13.24 -17.37
N GLY A 283 11.08 -14.55 -17.42
CA GLY A 283 11.00 -15.34 -18.64
C GLY A 283 9.91 -16.39 -18.58
N GLN A 284 9.87 -17.22 -19.60
CA GLN A 284 8.95 -18.37 -19.71
C GLN A 284 9.72 -19.65 -19.96
N VAL A 285 9.29 -20.74 -19.31
CA VAL A 285 9.84 -22.08 -19.54
C VAL A 285 8.73 -22.99 -20.07
N PRO A 286 8.97 -23.71 -21.19
CA PRO A 286 8.04 -24.69 -21.68
C PRO A 286 8.01 -25.94 -20.80
N ILE A 287 6.84 -26.31 -20.33
CA ILE A 287 6.58 -27.54 -19.59
C ILE A 287 5.80 -28.49 -20.48
N ARG A 288 6.28 -29.72 -20.62
CA ARG A 288 5.58 -30.76 -21.35
C ARG A 288 4.54 -31.42 -20.43
N THR A 289 3.30 -31.37 -20.84
CA THR A 289 2.20 -32.06 -20.15
C THR A 289 1.65 -33.11 -21.11
N ASN A 290 1.63 -34.36 -20.70
CA ASN A 290 1.01 -35.40 -21.49
C ASN A 290 -0.47 -35.48 -21.12
N ASP A 291 -1.34 -35.38 -22.11
CA ASP A 291 -2.78 -35.63 -21.95
C ASP A 291 -3.06 -37.11 -21.76
N SER A 292 -4.24 -37.43 -21.23
CA SER A 292 -4.72 -38.80 -21.00
C SER A 292 -4.66 -39.71 -22.26
N ASN A 293 -4.59 -39.12 -23.45
CA ASN A 293 -4.46 -39.81 -24.73
C ASN A 293 -3.01 -39.93 -25.23
N GLY A 294 -2.01 -39.60 -24.42
CA GLY A 294 -0.59 -39.67 -24.79
C GLY A 294 -0.09 -38.53 -25.69
N THR A 295 -0.93 -37.53 -25.96
CA THR A 295 -0.50 -36.35 -26.77
C THR A 295 0.26 -35.38 -25.86
N ALA A 296 1.50 -35.06 -26.24
CA ALA A 296 2.31 -34.08 -25.53
C ALA A 296 1.83 -32.66 -25.86
N THR A 297 1.36 -31.95 -24.86
CA THR A 297 1.02 -30.53 -24.93
C THR A 297 2.11 -29.69 -24.28
N LEU A 298 2.49 -28.60 -24.91
CA LEU A 298 3.50 -27.66 -24.40
C LEU A 298 2.78 -26.49 -23.72
N THR A 299 3.01 -26.32 -22.42
CA THR A 299 2.47 -25.19 -21.65
C THR A 299 3.63 -24.34 -21.18
N TYR A 300 3.54 -23.02 -21.39
CA TYR A 300 4.55 -22.08 -20.94
C TYR A 300 4.23 -21.60 -19.52
N LYS A 301 5.20 -21.70 -18.61
CA LYS A 301 5.09 -21.20 -17.24
C LYS A 301 6.03 -20.01 -17.06
N ASP A 302 5.47 -18.91 -16.57
CA ASP A 302 6.22 -17.72 -16.23
C ASP A 302 7.10 -17.97 -15.00
N PHE A 303 8.28 -17.36 -14.96
CA PHE A 303 9.14 -17.26 -13.79
C PHE A 303 9.82 -15.90 -13.74
N GLY A 304 10.29 -15.50 -12.58
CA GLY A 304 10.92 -14.20 -12.34
C GLY A 304 10.28 -13.46 -11.17
N VAL A 305 10.31 -12.14 -11.21
CA VAL A 305 9.73 -11.25 -10.21
C VAL A 305 8.37 -10.77 -10.68
N ARG A 306 7.32 -11.14 -9.98
CA ARG A 306 5.94 -10.73 -10.23
C ARG A 306 5.42 -9.91 -9.05
N LEU A 307 4.77 -8.81 -9.33
CA LEU A 307 4.06 -8.00 -8.36
C LEU A 307 2.65 -7.74 -8.86
N VAL A 308 1.67 -8.16 -8.09
CA VAL A 308 0.24 -7.82 -8.32
C VAL A 308 -0.25 -7.08 -7.09
N PHE A 309 -0.93 -5.95 -7.26
CA PHE A 309 -1.51 -5.25 -6.14
C PHE A 309 -2.72 -4.40 -6.51
N THR A 310 -3.56 -4.15 -5.51
CA THR A 310 -4.72 -3.26 -5.60
C THR A 310 -4.70 -2.33 -4.40
N PRO A 311 -4.37 -1.04 -4.58
CA PRO A 311 -4.40 -0.05 -3.51
C PRO A 311 -5.78 0.58 -3.40
N VAL A 312 -6.19 0.95 -2.20
CA VAL A 312 -7.37 1.79 -1.93
C VAL A 312 -6.94 2.90 -0.98
N VAL A 313 -6.98 4.14 -1.45
CA VAL A 313 -6.70 5.30 -0.61
C VAL A 313 -7.92 5.58 0.24
N LEU A 314 -7.74 5.54 1.56
CA LEU A 314 -8.74 5.82 2.57
C LEU A 314 -8.70 7.30 2.97
N ASP A 315 -9.48 7.65 3.98
CA ASP A 315 -9.53 9.00 4.54
C ASP A 315 -8.16 9.43 5.10
N GLY A 316 -7.70 10.62 4.70
CA GLY A 316 -6.38 11.15 5.07
C GLY A 316 -5.26 10.62 4.18
N ASP A 317 -4.18 10.14 4.78
CA ASP A 317 -2.97 9.61 4.14
C ASP A 317 -2.86 8.08 4.23
N ARG A 318 -3.93 7.38 4.64
CA ARG A 318 -3.96 5.93 4.80
C ARG A 318 -4.25 5.23 3.48
N ILE A 319 -3.47 4.20 3.20
CA ILE A 319 -3.57 3.39 2.00
C ILE A 319 -3.73 1.93 2.41
N GLN A 320 -4.85 1.34 2.06
CA GLN A 320 -5.06 -0.09 2.16
C GLN A 320 -4.55 -0.74 0.88
N ILE A 321 -3.74 -1.79 1.01
CA ILE A 321 -3.11 -2.45 -0.13
C ILE A 321 -3.32 -3.94 0.00
N HIS A 322 -3.96 -4.53 -0.99
CA HIS A 322 -3.92 -5.97 -1.21
C HIS A 322 -2.80 -6.26 -2.21
N LEU A 323 -1.81 -7.08 -1.83
CA LEU A 323 -0.61 -7.33 -2.62
C LEU A 323 -0.27 -8.82 -2.68
N THR A 324 0.19 -9.25 -3.86
CA THR A 324 0.65 -10.62 -4.12
C THR A 324 1.99 -10.56 -4.86
N PRO A 325 3.10 -10.31 -4.16
CA PRO A 325 4.43 -10.41 -4.74
C PRO A 325 4.86 -11.87 -4.85
N GLU A 326 5.56 -12.19 -5.93
CA GLU A 326 6.14 -13.51 -6.19
C GLU A 326 7.55 -13.35 -6.76
N VAL A 327 8.51 -14.10 -6.21
CA VAL A 327 9.85 -14.27 -6.78
C VAL A 327 10.06 -15.73 -7.07
N SER A 328 10.21 -16.08 -8.34
CA SER A 328 10.45 -17.45 -8.78
C SER A 328 11.72 -17.54 -9.61
N GLY A 329 12.51 -18.56 -9.35
CA GLY A 329 13.76 -18.85 -10.05
C GLY A 329 13.80 -20.32 -10.49
N MET A 330 14.51 -20.58 -11.56
CA MET A 330 14.74 -21.96 -12.02
C MET A 330 15.99 -22.54 -11.33
N ASN A 331 15.83 -23.68 -10.63
CA ASN A 331 16.87 -24.37 -9.88
C ASN A 331 17.37 -25.65 -10.58
N GLY A 332 17.43 -25.66 -11.91
CA GLY A 332 17.87 -26.80 -12.68
C GLY A 332 16.74 -27.65 -13.24
N PHE A 333 17.08 -28.89 -13.61
CA PHE A 333 16.17 -29.85 -14.22
C PHE A 333 16.16 -31.16 -13.41
N THR A 334 15.02 -31.85 -13.41
CA THR A 334 14.93 -33.22 -12.89
C THR A 334 15.70 -34.19 -13.80
N SER A 335 15.92 -35.43 -13.35
CA SER A 335 16.50 -36.50 -14.17
C SER A 335 15.68 -36.80 -15.44
N THR A 336 14.39 -36.42 -15.46
CA THR A 336 13.47 -36.53 -16.61
C THR A 336 13.52 -35.35 -17.55
N GLY A 337 14.29 -34.30 -17.21
CA GLY A 337 14.42 -33.07 -18.00
C GLY A 337 13.35 -32.01 -17.72
N ASP A 338 12.55 -32.18 -16.67
CA ASP A 338 11.54 -31.21 -16.27
C ASP A 338 12.16 -30.09 -15.41
N PRO A 339 11.78 -28.81 -15.62
CA PRO A 339 12.36 -27.70 -14.86
C PRO A 339 11.89 -27.70 -13.40
N VAL A 340 12.82 -27.44 -12.49
CA VAL A 340 12.55 -27.25 -11.04
C VAL A 340 12.55 -25.78 -10.71
N PHE A 341 11.49 -25.31 -10.05
CA PHE A 341 11.36 -23.91 -9.63
C PHE A 341 11.45 -23.77 -8.12
N SER A 342 12.16 -22.75 -7.67
CA SER A 342 12.00 -22.24 -6.32
C SER A 342 11.10 -21.00 -6.38
N THR A 343 10.07 -20.97 -5.54
CA THR A 343 9.09 -19.88 -5.54
C THR A 343 8.92 -19.35 -4.11
N ARG A 344 8.94 -18.04 -3.99
CA ARG A 344 8.58 -17.30 -2.76
C ARG A 344 7.42 -16.40 -3.12
N ASN A 345 6.28 -16.63 -2.52
CA ASN A 345 5.08 -15.85 -2.73
C ASN A 345 4.47 -15.43 -1.39
N LEU A 346 3.74 -14.34 -1.44
CA LEU A 346 2.99 -13.79 -0.32
C LEU A 346 1.63 -13.34 -0.86
N ASP A 347 0.59 -13.49 -0.08
CA ASP A 347 -0.72 -12.88 -0.31
C ASP A 347 -1.15 -12.21 1.00
N ALA A 348 -1.29 -10.89 0.99
CA ALA A 348 -1.60 -10.14 2.20
C ALA A 348 -2.33 -8.83 1.89
N THR A 349 -3.10 -8.38 2.88
CA THR A 349 -3.70 -7.05 2.88
C THR A 349 -3.17 -6.28 4.08
N VAL A 350 -2.62 -5.09 3.83
CA VAL A 350 -2.05 -4.21 4.86
C VAL A 350 -2.59 -2.80 4.71
N GLU A 351 -2.63 -2.06 5.81
CA GLU A 351 -2.97 -0.65 5.84
C GLU A 351 -1.75 0.14 6.36
N LEU A 352 -1.27 1.09 5.55
CA LEU A 352 -0.08 1.89 5.82
C LEU A 352 -0.36 3.36 5.49
N ARG A 353 0.43 4.25 6.07
CA ARG A 353 0.44 5.66 5.66
C ARG A 353 1.35 5.90 4.47
N ASP A 354 1.14 7.01 3.80
CA ASP A 354 2.02 7.46 2.71
C ASP A 354 3.49 7.50 3.15
N GLY A 355 4.37 6.83 2.41
CA GLY A 355 5.81 6.71 2.69
C GLY A 355 6.18 5.80 3.87
N GLN A 356 5.23 5.18 4.56
CA GLN A 356 5.50 4.28 5.69
C GLN A 356 5.94 2.90 5.18
N SER A 357 7.12 2.46 5.62
CA SER A 357 7.61 1.11 5.34
C SER A 357 7.19 0.13 6.43
N PHE A 358 6.80 -1.07 6.02
CA PHE A 358 6.40 -2.14 6.93
C PHE A 358 6.89 -3.51 6.42
N SER A 359 7.37 -4.34 7.34
CA SER A 359 7.73 -5.73 7.03
C SER A 359 6.47 -6.60 7.10
N VAL A 360 6.00 -7.05 5.94
CA VAL A 360 4.75 -7.83 5.82
C VAL A 360 5.01 -9.31 6.07
N ALA A 361 6.18 -9.81 5.69
CA ALA A 361 6.54 -11.21 5.88
C ALA A 361 8.01 -11.34 6.23
N GLY A 362 8.33 -12.40 6.95
CA GLY A 362 9.70 -12.80 7.28
C GLY A 362 9.78 -14.30 7.51
N LEU A 363 10.92 -14.88 7.19
CA LEU A 363 11.27 -16.28 7.45
C LEU A 363 12.68 -16.34 8.01
N LEU A 364 12.86 -17.09 9.08
CA LEU A 364 14.16 -17.53 9.57
C LEU A 364 14.13 -19.06 9.62
N GLN A 365 14.94 -19.68 8.79
CA GLN A 365 15.10 -21.12 8.75
C GLN A 365 16.55 -21.46 9.08
N ASN A 366 16.76 -22.42 9.96
CA ASN A 366 18.08 -22.88 10.36
C ASN A 366 18.08 -24.42 10.39
N ASP A 367 18.71 -25.00 9.40
CA ASP A 367 18.87 -26.45 9.28
C ASP A 367 20.31 -26.81 9.68
N THR A 368 20.45 -27.63 10.71
CA THR A 368 21.73 -28.07 11.21
C THR A 368 21.79 -29.60 11.16
N GLN A 369 22.77 -30.10 10.46
CA GLN A 369 23.04 -31.54 10.34
C GLN A 369 24.38 -31.87 10.92
N LEU A 370 24.42 -32.82 11.87
CA LEU A 370 25.64 -33.40 12.42
C LEU A 370 25.65 -34.88 12.08
N THR A 371 26.69 -35.33 11.40
CA THR A 371 26.89 -36.71 11.05
C THR A 371 28.23 -37.17 11.61
N GLN A 372 28.26 -38.28 12.34
CA GLN A 372 29.45 -38.87 12.87
C GLN A 372 29.50 -40.35 12.46
N ASN A 373 30.59 -40.73 11.82
CA ASN A 373 30.88 -42.11 11.46
C ASN A 373 32.14 -42.54 12.23
N GLN A 374 32.07 -43.67 12.94
CA GLN A 374 33.19 -44.16 13.74
C GLN A 374 33.35 -45.68 13.66
N LEU A 375 34.56 -46.17 13.90
CA LEU A 375 34.78 -47.57 14.11
C LEU A 375 34.28 -48.01 15.49
N PRO A 376 33.43 -49.09 15.56
CA PRO A 376 32.93 -49.56 16.83
C PRO A 376 34.13 -49.87 17.78
N TRP A 377 33.97 -49.52 19.05
CA TRP A 377 34.89 -49.65 20.17
C TRP A 377 36.13 -48.73 20.10
N LEU A 378 36.80 -48.56 18.95
CA LEU A 378 38.00 -47.71 18.79
C LEU A 378 37.61 -46.23 18.80
N GLY A 379 36.44 -45.85 18.22
CA GLY A 379 35.93 -44.48 18.21
C GLY A 379 35.53 -43.97 19.58
N ASP A 380 35.26 -44.89 20.53
CA ASP A 380 34.76 -44.54 21.89
C ASP A 380 35.94 -44.37 22.90
N ILE A 381 37.16 -44.61 22.50
CA ILE A 381 38.32 -44.45 23.36
C ILE A 381 38.55 -42.95 23.64
N PRO A 382 38.62 -42.54 24.92
CA PRO A 382 38.94 -41.14 25.25
C PRO A 382 40.27 -40.70 24.62
N ILE A 383 40.28 -39.51 23.99
CA ILE A 383 41.42 -38.86 23.29
C ILE A 383 41.79 -39.58 21.99
N LEU A 384 42.06 -40.88 22.01
CA LEU A 384 42.47 -41.64 20.83
C LEU A 384 41.33 -41.94 19.85
N GLY A 385 40.10 -41.96 20.32
CA GLY A 385 38.91 -42.22 19.47
C GLY A 385 38.74 -41.21 18.34
N SER A 386 39.24 -39.99 18.48
CA SER A 386 39.23 -38.97 17.40
C SER A 386 39.96 -39.40 16.14
N LEU A 387 40.96 -40.31 16.25
CA LEU A 387 41.70 -40.88 15.14
C LEU A 387 40.93 -41.94 14.34
N PHE A 388 39.83 -42.46 14.89
CA PHE A 388 39.00 -43.52 14.32
C PHE A 388 37.58 -43.10 14.03
N LYS A 389 37.33 -41.77 13.97
CA LYS A 389 36.05 -41.18 13.66
C LYS A 389 36.12 -40.08 12.63
N SER A 390 35.05 -39.88 11.90
CA SER A 390 34.85 -38.78 11.01
C SER A 390 33.58 -38.03 11.43
N SER A 391 33.67 -36.73 11.51
CA SER A 391 32.57 -35.84 11.88
C SER A 391 32.33 -34.82 10.78
N SER A 392 31.08 -34.70 10.36
CA SER A 392 30.63 -33.69 9.40
C SER A 392 29.56 -32.81 10.08
N PHE A 393 29.75 -31.54 10.00
CA PHE A 393 28.85 -30.52 10.45
C PHE A 393 28.42 -29.68 9.26
N GLN A 394 27.11 -29.57 9.01
CA GLN A 394 26.54 -28.70 7.97
C GLN A 394 25.47 -27.82 8.60
N LYS A 395 25.53 -26.54 8.32
CA LYS A 395 24.53 -25.56 8.74
C LYS A 395 24.09 -24.75 7.54
N HIS A 396 22.77 -24.75 7.30
CA HIS A 396 22.10 -23.91 6.30
C HIS A 396 21.16 -22.96 7.02
N GLU A 397 21.39 -21.68 6.85
CA GLU A 397 20.58 -20.62 7.47
C GLU A 397 20.03 -19.71 6.37
N THR A 398 18.71 -19.57 6.33
CA THR A 398 18.01 -18.72 5.36
C THR A 398 17.19 -17.68 6.12
N GLU A 399 17.45 -16.43 5.83
CA GLU A 399 16.68 -15.29 6.32
C GLU A 399 15.97 -14.65 5.13
N LEU A 400 14.65 -14.49 5.21
CA LEU A 400 13.84 -13.80 4.21
C LEU A 400 13.03 -12.67 4.88
N VAL A 401 13.02 -11.49 4.28
CA VAL A 401 12.20 -10.36 4.72
C VAL A 401 11.54 -9.71 3.50
N VAL A 402 10.25 -9.45 3.60
CA VAL A 402 9.48 -8.70 2.60
C VAL A 402 9.02 -7.39 3.22
N ILE A 403 9.48 -6.28 2.66
CA ILE A 403 9.16 -4.92 3.10
C ILE A 403 8.35 -4.23 2.00
N VAL A 404 7.30 -3.52 2.39
CA VAL A 404 6.44 -2.76 1.48
C VAL A 404 6.41 -1.30 1.89
N THR A 405 6.39 -0.41 0.89
CA THR A 405 6.34 1.05 1.08
C THR A 405 5.43 1.65 0.02
N PRO A 406 4.20 2.04 0.36
CA PRO A 406 3.34 2.79 -0.56
C PRO A 406 3.71 4.26 -0.57
N ARG A 407 3.52 4.92 -1.73
CA ARG A 407 3.67 6.37 -1.88
C ARG A 407 2.57 6.93 -2.77
N LEU A 408 1.97 8.04 -2.35
CA LEU A 408 1.08 8.81 -3.19
C LEU A 408 1.92 9.60 -4.19
N VAL A 409 1.64 9.43 -5.48
CA VAL A 409 2.42 10.06 -6.55
C VAL A 409 1.50 10.81 -7.50
N GLN A 410 2.05 11.85 -8.12
CA GLN A 410 1.40 12.61 -9.17
C GLN A 410 2.21 12.47 -10.46
N PRO A 411 1.55 12.38 -11.63
CA PRO A 411 2.25 12.37 -12.90
C PRO A 411 3.03 13.67 -13.11
N SER A 412 4.17 13.57 -13.78
CA SER A 412 4.97 14.74 -14.18
C SER A 412 4.15 15.70 -15.03
N ALA A 413 4.46 16.98 -14.96
CA ALA A 413 3.79 17.99 -15.79
C ALA A 413 3.99 17.70 -17.28
N PRO A 414 2.98 17.99 -18.15
CA PRO A 414 3.12 17.80 -19.57
C PRO A 414 4.36 18.53 -20.12
N GLY A 415 5.20 17.80 -20.89
CA GLY A 415 6.44 18.35 -21.46
C GLY A 415 7.68 18.26 -20.56
N GLN A 416 7.55 17.76 -19.33
CA GLN A 416 8.71 17.47 -18.47
C GLN A 416 9.31 16.11 -18.83
N THR A 417 10.61 16.06 -19.13
CA THR A 417 11.34 14.82 -19.37
C THR A 417 11.53 14.06 -18.06
N VAL A 418 11.19 12.77 -18.07
CA VAL A 418 11.43 11.88 -16.92
C VAL A 418 12.84 11.31 -17.08
N ALA A 419 13.64 11.38 -16.01
CA ALA A 419 15.00 10.83 -16.00
C ALA A 419 14.95 9.30 -16.19
N THR A 420 15.76 8.80 -17.11
CA THR A 420 15.89 7.38 -17.41
C THR A 420 17.27 6.85 -16.98
N PRO A 421 17.42 5.54 -16.73
CA PRO A 421 18.72 4.95 -16.42
C PRO A 421 19.77 5.17 -17.53
N LEU A 422 19.31 5.37 -18.77
CA LEU A 422 20.19 5.61 -19.93
C LEU A 422 20.69 7.06 -20.03
N ASP A 423 20.11 7.99 -19.27
CA ASP A 423 20.55 9.40 -19.28
C ASP A 423 21.87 9.59 -18.56
N SER A 424 22.25 8.66 -17.70
CA SER A 424 23.48 8.73 -16.89
C SER A 424 24.69 8.08 -17.57
N THR A 425 24.47 7.28 -18.62
CA THR A 425 25.54 6.57 -19.35
C THR A 425 25.24 6.57 -20.84
N GLN A 426 26.28 6.60 -21.66
CA GLN A 426 26.21 6.43 -23.10
C GLN A 426 27.09 5.23 -23.50
N PRO A 427 26.70 4.48 -24.56
CA PRO A 427 27.57 3.42 -25.06
C PRO A 427 28.89 4.02 -25.53
N ALA A 428 29.98 3.35 -25.19
CA ALA A 428 31.31 3.77 -25.62
C ALA A 428 31.43 3.71 -27.14
N ASN A 429 32.17 4.65 -27.74
CA ASN A 429 32.51 4.59 -29.14
C ASN A 429 33.62 3.55 -29.40
N ASP A 430 33.95 3.28 -30.68
CA ASP A 430 34.93 2.26 -31.06
C ASP A 430 36.30 2.48 -30.42
N VAL A 431 36.74 3.72 -30.25
CA VAL A 431 38.04 4.06 -29.65
C VAL A 431 37.99 3.82 -28.16
N GLU A 432 36.94 4.22 -27.48
CA GLU A 432 36.75 4.01 -26.04
C GLU A 432 36.61 2.53 -25.71
N PHE A 433 35.91 1.77 -26.56
CA PHE A 433 35.74 0.34 -26.39
C PHE A 433 37.05 -0.45 -26.68
N PHE A 434 37.65 -0.26 -27.87
CA PHE A 434 38.80 -1.09 -28.28
C PHE A 434 40.14 -0.62 -27.73
N ALA A 435 40.34 0.70 -27.55
CA ALA A 435 41.61 1.23 -27.05
C ALA A 435 41.66 1.41 -25.53
N LEU A 436 40.51 1.81 -24.92
CA LEU A 436 40.44 2.09 -23.49
C LEU A 436 39.75 0.98 -22.69
N GLY A 437 39.08 0.01 -23.36
CA GLY A 437 38.35 -1.07 -22.71
C GLY A 437 37.11 -0.62 -21.92
N GLN A 438 36.55 0.55 -22.25
CA GLN A 438 35.36 1.08 -21.59
C GLN A 438 34.14 0.57 -22.30
N LEU A 439 33.18 0.03 -21.56
CA LEU A 439 31.89 -0.44 -22.08
C LEU A 439 30.86 0.69 -22.11
N GLU A 440 30.91 1.61 -21.16
CA GLU A 440 30.00 2.75 -21.00
C GLU A 440 30.78 3.99 -20.56
N VAL A 441 30.34 5.15 -20.99
CA VAL A 441 30.93 6.46 -20.66
C VAL A 441 29.90 7.33 -19.96
N THR A 442 30.28 7.93 -18.83
CA THR A 442 29.41 8.88 -18.13
C THR A 442 29.46 10.25 -18.81
N PRO A 443 28.35 11.00 -18.90
CA PRO A 443 28.29 12.33 -19.49
C PRO A 443 29.32 13.33 -18.91
N LYS A 444 29.72 13.13 -17.66
CA LYS A 444 30.71 13.96 -16.98
C LYS A 444 32.09 13.78 -17.61
N ILE A 445 32.45 12.58 -18.05
CA ILE A 445 33.69 12.29 -18.77
C ILE A 445 33.64 12.93 -20.15
N LEU A 446 32.51 12.83 -20.85
CA LEU A 446 32.31 13.47 -22.15
C LEU A 446 32.42 15.00 -22.09
N GLN A 447 31.84 15.65 -21.07
CA GLN A 447 32.01 17.08 -20.85
C GLN A 447 33.46 17.47 -20.58
N THR A 448 34.21 16.65 -19.85
CA THR A 448 35.64 16.87 -19.56
C THR A 448 36.49 16.70 -20.84
N LEU A 449 36.15 15.72 -21.67
CA LEU A 449 36.79 15.52 -22.98
C LEU A 449 36.46 16.65 -23.98
N GLN A 450 35.20 17.09 -24.05
CA GLN A 450 34.76 18.19 -24.90
C GLN A 450 35.27 19.55 -24.48
N SER A 451 35.58 19.76 -23.18
CA SER A 451 36.17 20.99 -22.67
C SER A 451 37.67 21.08 -22.87
N GLY A 452 38.33 20.09 -23.47
CA GLY A 452 39.78 20.06 -23.69
C GLY A 452 40.61 19.88 -22.41
N ALA A 453 39.96 19.64 -21.26
CA ALA A 453 40.63 19.29 -20.02
C ALA A 453 41.03 17.82 -20.10
N GLY A 454 42.26 17.53 -20.41
CA GLY A 454 42.78 16.16 -20.51
C GLY A 454 42.50 15.37 -19.23
N VAL A 455 41.95 14.18 -19.37
CA VAL A 455 41.74 13.25 -18.28
C VAL A 455 43.12 12.69 -17.89
N SER A 456 43.75 13.25 -16.89
CA SER A 456 44.97 12.72 -16.29
C SER A 456 44.58 11.59 -15.32
N GLY A 457 44.76 10.37 -15.74
CA GLY A 457 44.60 9.17 -14.90
C GLY A 457 45.96 8.51 -14.65
N PRO A 458 46.05 7.48 -13.77
CA PRO A 458 47.30 6.79 -13.45
C PRO A 458 47.96 6.06 -14.65
N HIS A 459 47.38 6.13 -15.84
CA HIS A 459 47.83 5.40 -17.04
C HIS A 459 48.28 6.27 -18.22
N GLY A 460 48.57 7.58 -18.04
CA GLY A 460 49.24 8.39 -19.03
C GLY A 460 48.35 9.39 -19.80
N TYR A 461 49.01 10.20 -20.67
CA TYR A 461 48.38 11.23 -21.52
C TYR A 461 47.47 10.63 -22.57
N MET A 462 46.20 11.12 -22.64
CA MET A 462 45.35 10.88 -23.81
C MET A 462 45.75 11.83 -24.93
N ILE A 463 45.92 11.30 -26.12
CA ILE A 463 46.09 12.06 -27.36
C ILE A 463 44.78 12.75 -27.66
N ASP A 464 44.83 14.07 -27.84
CA ASP A 464 43.69 14.88 -28.33
C ASP A 464 43.36 14.39 -29.76
N LEU A 465 42.31 13.59 -29.88
CA LEU A 465 41.73 13.24 -31.18
C LEU A 465 40.83 14.40 -31.60
N GLY A 466 41.40 15.38 -32.27
CA GLY A 466 40.71 16.57 -32.76
C GLY A 466 39.38 16.22 -33.37
N ASP A 467 38.37 17.02 -32.98
CA ASP A 467 37.02 16.98 -33.47
C ASP A 467 36.98 16.91 -35.01
N GLY A 468 36.75 15.70 -35.52
CA GLY A 468 36.53 15.48 -36.94
C GLY A 468 35.15 16.01 -37.37
N SER A 469 34.99 17.32 -37.39
CA SER A 469 33.89 17.97 -38.09
C SER A 469 33.98 17.67 -39.57
N VAL A 470 33.35 16.60 -40.00
CA VAL A 470 33.02 16.35 -41.40
C VAL A 470 31.93 17.31 -41.77
N GLN A 471 32.27 18.24 -42.72
CA GLN A 471 31.31 19.10 -43.43
C GLN A 471 30.31 18.29 -44.24
#